data_e002e1057ae8bf399d983b7c8c8755af
#
_entry.id   e002e1057ae8bf399d983b7c8c8755af
#
_cell.length_a   1.000
_cell.length_b   1.000
_cell.length_c   1.000
_cell.angle_alpha   90.00
_cell.angle_beta   90.00
_cell.angle_gamma   90.00
#
_symmetry.space_group_name_H-M   'P 1'
#
loop_
_entity.id
_entity.type
_entity.pdbx_description
1 polymer ?
#
loop_
_entity_poly.entity_id
_entity_poly.type
_entity_poly.pdbx_seq_one_letter_code
_entity_poly.pdbx_strand_id
1 'polypeptide(L)'
;MKKLSILLIAGAMAVACSNGKHAEFEKNTEAAKAYFKLHETENAEEMFTYLSDDLTWHMPGYGMGIGGIEEVKAAILGYQAGFDNMVFTADYWLPGVDTETGVPDGSTRVYGTWTSVYVETGQELSLTSYHSFEFKDGKIINGGDWFDLGGMMNSLVPAPVEVIETETME
;
A
#
# COMPACT_ATOMS: atom_id res chain seq x y z
N MET A 1 20.03 45.89 54.82
CA MET A 1 19.90 44.42 54.67
C MET A 1 18.89 44.18 53.57
N LYS A 2 19.35 43.89 52.32
CA LYS A 2 18.51 43.67 51.17
C LYS A 2 18.31 42.16 51.03
N LYS A 3 17.07 41.67 51.13
CA LYS A 3 16.71 40.28 50.92
C LYS A 3 16.60 40.02 49.41
N LEU A 4 17.51 39.21 48.88
CA LEU A 4 17.52 38.79 47.49
C LEU A 4 16.59 37.55 47.38
N SER A 5 15.41 37.76 46.79
CA SER A 5 14.48 36.67 46.50
C SER A 5 14.90 36.01 45.20
N ILE A 6 15.43 34.78 45.28
CA ILE A 6 15.73 33.94 44.14
C ILE A 6 14.43 33.22 43.72
N LEU A 7 13.87 33.65 42.57
CA LEU A 7 12.73 33.03 41.96
C LEU A 7 13.22 31.80 41.16
N LEU A 8 13.00 30.59 41.68
CA LEU A 8 13.30 29.35 40.99
C LEU A 8 12.19 29.09 39.96
N ILE A 9 12.48 29.36 38.68
CA ILE A 9 11.61 28.95 37.58
C ILE A 9 11.88 27.46 37.30
N ALA A 10 11.06 26.60 37.86
CA ALA A 10 11.01 25.20 37.51
C ALA A 10 10.31 25.06 36.12
N GLY A 11 11.12 25.07 35.07
CA GLY A 11 10.64 24.70 33.73
C GLY A 11 10.24 23.24 33.71
N ALA A 12 8.93 22.96 33.79
CA ALA A 12 8.40 21.66 33.51
C ALA A 12 8.63 21.34 32.03
N MET A 13 9.71 20.63 31.72
CA MET A 13 9.83 19.94 30.43
C MET A 13 8.77 18.82 30.43
N ALA A 14 7.63 19.11 29.82
CA ALA A 14 6.70 18.07 29.42
C ALA A 14 7.41 17.24 28.32
N VAL A 15 8.10 16.18 28.75
CA VAL A 15 8.50 15.10 27.83
C VAL A 15 7.19 14.44 27.46
N ALA A 16 6.62 14.87 26.32
CA ALA A 16 5.57 14.10 25.68
C ALA A 16 6.20 12.76 25.33
N CYS A 17 5.86 11.71 26.12
CA CYS A 17 6.10 10.36 25.71
C CYS A 17 5.28 10.15 24.43
N SER A 18 5.88 10.39 23.26
CA SER A 18 5.35 9.86 22.02
C SER A 18 5.37 8.35 22.17
N ASN A 19 4.27 7.69 21.91
CA ASN A 19 4.13 6.22 22.01
C ASN A 19 5.00 5.47 20.97
N GLY A 20 6.22 5.94 20.69
CA GLY A 20 7.13 5.36 19.71
C GLY A 20 6.70 5.55 18.25
N LYS A 21 5.65 6.33 17.99
CA LYS A 21 5.19 6.65 16.63
C LYS A 21 5.61 8.06 16.24
N HIS A 22 5.90 8.27 14.96
CA HIS A 22 6.11 9.59 14.38
C HIS A 22 4.79 10.38 14.38
N ALA A 23 4.85 11.71 14.55
CA ALA A 23 3.67 12.57 14.64
C ALA A 23 2.76 12.49 13.38
N GLU A 24 3.35 12.28 12.19
CA GLU A 24 2.61 12.18 10.92
C GLU A 24 2.05 10.77 10.63
N PHE A 25 2.43 9.75 11.42
CA PHE A 25 2.04 8.35 11.14
C PHE A 25 0.52 8.16 11.02
N GLU A 26 -0.25 8.70 11.94
CA GLU A 26 -1.70 8.52 11.93
C GLU A 26 -2.34 9.21 10.72
N LYS A 27 -1.93 10.44 10.43
CA LYS A 27 -2.39 11.20 9.25
C LYS A 27 -2.06 10.48 7.94
N ASN A 28 -0.82 10.00 7.79
CA ASN A 28 -0.36 9.29 6.60
C ASN A 28 -1.05 7.93 6.45
N THR A 29 -1.32 7.24 7.56
CA THR A 29 -2.11 6.01 7.56
C THR A 29 -3.55 6.24 7.08
N GLU A 30 -4.21 7.30 7.51
CA GLU A 30 -5.55 7.64 7.01
C GLU A 30 -5.53 8.01 5.52
N ALA A 31 -4.49 8.69 5.04
CA ALA A 31 -4.31 8.96 3.61
C ALA A 31 -4.13 7.65 2.79
N ALA A 32 -3.33 6.71 3.29
CA ALA A 32 -3.15 5.40 2.65
C ALA A 32 -4.44 4.57 2.61
N LYS A 33 -5.23 4.60 3.70
CA LYS A 33 -6.55 3.96 3.73
C LYS A 33 -7.51 4.57 2.70
N ALA A 34 -7.55 5.90 2.63
CA ALA A 34 -8.37 6.60 1.65
C ALA A 34 -7.93 6.25 0.21
N TYR A 35 -6.63 6.20 -0.05
CA TYR A 35 -6.08 5.78 -1.33
C TYR A 35 -6.53 4.35 -1.71
N PHE A 36 -6.45 3.38 -0.78
CA PHE A 36 -6.93 2.02 -1.04
C PHE A 36 -8.44 1.94 -1.28
N LYS A 37 -9.21 2.77 -0.56
CA LYS A 37 -10.67 2.81 -0.74
C LYS A 37 -11.10 3.24 -2.15
N LEU A 38 -10.25 3.98 -2.85
CA LEU A 38 -10.51 4.40 -4.23
C LEU A 38 -10.37 3.26 -5.24
N HIS A 39 -9.69 2.15 -4.91
CA HIS A 39 -9.78 0.92 -5.70
C HIS A 39 -11.17 0.29 -5.59
N GLU A 40 -11.78 0.28 -4.40
CA GLU A 40 -13.11 -0.29 -4.19
C GLU A 40 -14.21 0.49 -4.94
N THR A 41 -13.98 1.77 -5.19
CA THR A 41 -14.91 2.66 -5.92
C THR A 41 -14.48 2.91 -7.36
N GLU A 42 -13.39 2.26 -7.82
CA GLU A 42 -12.83 2.38 -9.18
C GLU A 42 -12.55 3.83 -9.60
N ASN A 43 -12.09 4.66 -8.65
CA ASN A 43 -11.84 6.07 -8.89
C ASN A 43 -10.33 6.34 -9.09
N ALA A 44 -9.79 5.91 -10.24
CA ALA A 44 -8.37 6.08 -10.58
C ALA A 44 -7.93 7.55 -10.59
N GLU A 45 -8.75 8.45 -11.12
CA GLU A 45 -8.42 9.88 -11.21
C GLU A 45 -8.18 10.49 -9.84
N GLU A 46 -8.99 10.15 -8.84
CA GLU A 46 -8.78 10.61 -7.48
C GLU A 46 -7.54 9.95 -6.84
N MET A 47 -7.27 8.67 -7.13
CA MET A 47 -6.04 8.00 -6.69
C MET A 47 -4.79 8.73 -7.17
N PHE A 48 -4.77 9.20 -8.42
CA PHE A 48 -3.62 9.95 -8.97
C PHE A 48 -3.34 11.23 -8.18
N THR A 49 -4.35 11.81 -7.54
CA THR A 49 -4.15 13.00 -6.71
C THR A 49 -3.34 12.73 -5.45
N TYR A 50 -3.23 11.50 -5.00
CA TYR A 50 -2.39 11.10 -3.84
C TYR A 50 -0.91 10.94 -4.21
N LEU A 51 -0.58 10.77 -5.48
CA LEU A 51 0.76 10.49 -5.96
C LEU A 51 1.57 11.76 -6.19
N SER A 52 2.86 11.70 -5.93
CA SER A 52 3.82 12.75 -6.31
C SER A 52 4.27 12.56 -7.76
N ASP A 53 4.60 13.65 -8.44
CA ASP A 53 5.19 13.58 -9.78
C ASP A 53 6.56 12.87 -9.77
N ASP A 54 7.28 12.94 -8.64
CA ASP A 54 8.58 12.29 -8.42
C ASP A 54 8.44 10.90 -7.76
N LEU A 55 7.26 10.25 -7.89
CA LEU A 55 7.00 8.95 -7.29
C LEU A 55 8.02 7.90 -7.71
N THR A 56 8.45 7.07 -6.75
CA THR A 56 9.15 5.81 -6.99
C THR A 56 8.38 4.65 -6.35
N TRP A 57 8.27 3.52 -7.04
CA TRP A 57 7.42 2.41 -6.59
C TRP A 57 8.06 1.05 -6.86
N HIS A 58 8.19 0.22 -5.83
CA HIS A 58 8.55 -1.18 -6.01
C HIS A 58 7.39 -1.96 -6.62
N MET A 59 7.56 -2.37 -7.87
CA MET A 59 6.56 -3.12 -8.61
C MET A 59 6.58 -4.60 -8.21
N PRO A 60 5.41 -5.28 -8.09
CA PRO A 60 5.33 -6.63 -7.52
C PRO A 60 5.79 -7.75 -8.45
N GLY A 61 5.97 -7.49 -9.74
CA GLY A 61 6.30 -8.51 -10.72
C GLY A 61 7.79 -8.82 -10.80
N TYR A 62 8.14 -10.09 -11.03
CA TYR A 62 9.52 -10.49 -11.25
C TYR A 62 10.16 -9.70 -12.41
N GLY A 63 11.28 -9.06 -12.13
CA GLY A 63 12.04 -8.26 -13.13
C GLY A 63 11.47 -6.87 -13.44
N MET A 64 10.35 -6.46 -12.85
CA MET A 64 9.77 -5.12 -13.08
C MET A 64 10.57 -4.00 -12.41
N GLY A 65 11.22 -4.28 -11.28
CA GLY A 65 12.05 -3.30 -10.57
C GLY A 65 11.25 -2.14 -9.96
N ILE A 66 11.81 -0.93 -10.10
CA ILE A 66 11.21 0.31 -9.61
C ILE A 66 10.55 1.04 -10.78
N GLY A 67 9.26 1.32 -10.65
CA GLY A 67 8.50 2.16 -11.58
C GLY A 67 8.36 3.60 -11.09
N GLY A 68 8.01 4.51 -11.98
CA GLY A 68 7.64 5.87 -11.70
C GLY A 68 6.13 6.08 -11.71
N ILE A 69 5.71 7.35 -11.74
CA ILE A 69 4.29 7.71 -11.66
C ILE A 69 3.46 7.15 -12.83
N GLU A 70 4.00 7.09 -14.03
CA GLU A 70 3.26 6.63 -15.21
C GLU A 70 3.03 5.11 -15.18
N GLU A 71 4.01 4.32 -14.73
CA GLU A 71 3.88 2.89 -14.53
C GLU A 71 2.85 2.57 -13.44
N VAL A 72 2.84 3.34 -12.35
CA VAL A 72 1.86 3.16 -11.26
C VAL A 72 0.45 3.53 -11.71
N LYS A 73 0.27 4.62 -12.43
CA LYS A 73 -1.03 4.98 -13.02
C LYS A 73 -1.55 3.89 -13.97
N ALA A 74 -0.67 3.37 -14.83
CA ALA A 74 -1.02 2.29 -15.73
C ALA A 74 -1.42 1.01 -14.97
N ALA A 75 -0.73 0.67 -13.87
CA ALA A 75 -1.07 -0.46 -13.03
C ALA A 75 -2.44 -0.27 -12.35
N ILE A 76 -2.73 0.90 -11.78
CA ILE A 76 -4.03 1.25 -11.17
C ILE A 76 -5.16 1.05 -12.19
N LEU A 77 -5.02 1.64 -13.37
CA LEU A 77 -6.02 1.49 -14.45
C LEU A 77 -6.19 0.03 -14.88
N GLY A 78 -5.08 -0.73 -14.96
CA GLY A 78 -5.09 -2.14 -15.29
C GLY A 78 -5.84 -2.99 -14.24
N TYR A 79 -5.61 -2.73 -12.96
CA TYR A 79 -6.34 -3.41 -11.88
C TYR A 79 -7.83 -3.06 -11.91
N GLN A 80 -8.20 -1.80 -12.01
CA GLN A 80 -9.60 -1.38 -12.05
C GLN A 80 -10.34 -1.84 -13.32
N ALA A 81 -9.64 -2.07 -14.42
CA ALA A 81 -10.24 -2.65 -15.64
C ALA A 81 -10.33 -4.18 -15.61
N GLY A 82 -9.44 -4.85 -14.88
CA GLY A 82 -9.35 -6.30 -14.83
C GLY A 82 -10.12 -6.96 -13.69
N PHE A 83 -10.42 -6.20 -12.65
CA PHE A 83 -11.01 -6.75 -11.42
C PHE A 83 -12.15 -5.89 -10.90
N ASP A 84 -13.31 -6.51 -10.70
CA ASP A 84 -14.47 -5.93 -10.04
C ASP A 84 -14.48 -6.25 -8.53
N ASN A 85 -15.24 -5.48 -7.77
CA ASN A 85 -15.49 -5.70 -6.34
C ASN A 85 -14.21 -5.82 -5.51
N MET A 86 -13.20 -5.03 -5.85
CA MET A 86 -11.94 -4.99 -5.10
C MET A 86 -12.18 -4.46 -3.69
N VAL A 87 -11.81 -5.25 -2.67
CA VAL A 87 -11.88 -4.85 -1.26
C VAL A 87 -10.58 -5.21 -0.57
N PHE A 88 -10.00 -4.25 0.14
CA PHE A 88 -8.82 -4.49 0.97
C PHE A 88 -9.20 -4.64 2.44
N THR A 89 -8.90 -5.78 3.02
CA THR A 89 -9.03 -6.03 4.46
C THR A 89 -7.65 -6.02 5.09
N ALA A 90 -7.38 -4.96 5.88
CA ALA A 90 -6.11 -4.82 6.56
C ALA A 90 -6.05 -5.66 7.84
N ASP A 91 -4.97 -6.41 8.03
CA ASP A 91 -4.64 -7.08 9.28
C ASP A 91 -3.94 -6.11 10.25
N TYR A 92 -2.92 -5.39 9.77
CA TYR A 92 -2.10 -4.49 10.58
C TYR A 92 -1.71 -3.26 9.79
N TRP A 93 -1.82 -2.08 10.44
CA TRP A 93 -1.18 -0.84 10.02
C TRP A 93 -0.02 -0.55 10.98
N LEU A 94 1.20 -0.51 10.48
CA LEU A 94 2.41 -0.38 11.28
C LEU A 94 3.21 0.85 10.86
N PRO A 95 3.87 1.54 11.80
CA PRO A 95 4.78 2.62 11.46
C PRO A 95 5.99 2.09 10.70
N GLY A 96 6.43 2.85 9.70
CA GLY A 96 7.72 2.68 9.09
C GLY A 96 8.83 3.34 9.91
N VAL A 97 10.06 3.10 9.50
CA VAL A 97 11.25 3.65 10.11
C VAL A 97 12.24 4.07 9.03
N ASP A 98 12.96 5.12 9.30
CA ASP A 98 14.16 5.48 8.55
C ASP A 98 15.17 4.32 8.58
N THR A 99 15.65 3.90 7.43
CA THR A 99 16.46 2.69 7.28
C THR A 99 17.88 2.81 7.84
N GLU A 100 18.38 4.04 8.01
CA GLU A 100 19.72 4.29 8.55
C GLU A 100 19.70 4.35 10.09
N THR A 101 18.66 4.98 10.63
CA THR A 101 18.57 5.26 12.09
C THR A 101 17.65 4.31 12.84
N GLY A 102 16.72 3.64 12.15
CA GLY A 102 15.68 2.82 12.77
C GLY A 102 14.61 3.61 13.53
N VAL A 103 14.62 4.94 13.40
CA VAL A 103 13.64 5.83 14.05
C VAL A 103 12.37 5.92 13.21
N PRO A 104 11.15 5.89 13.82
CA PRO A 104 9.91 6.12 13.08
C PRO A 104 9.94 7.43 12.29
N ASP A 105 9.61 7.38 11.00
CA ASP A 105 9.75 8.48 10.02
C ASP A 105 8.43 9.01 9.46
N GLY A 106 7.30 8.51 9.98
CA GLY A 106 5.96 8.87 9.51
C GLY A 106 5.46 8.04 8.33
N SER A 107 6.30 7.19 7.74
CA SER A 107 5.85 6.23 6.73
C SER A 107 4.91 5.18 7.34
N THR A 108 4.11 4.54 6.50
CA THR A 108 3.17 3.51 6.93
C THR A 108 3.33 2.23 6.12
N ARG A 109 3.07 1.12 6.77
CA ARG A 109 3.12 -0.22 6.20
C ARG A 109 1.82 -0.93 6.52
N VAL A 110 1.34 -1.74 5.60
CA VAL A 110 0.13 -2.52 5.81
C VAL A 110 0.29 -3.95 5.30
N TYR A 111 -0.18 -4.88 6.10
CA TYR A 111 -0.42 -6.27 5.71
C TYR A 111 -1.92 -6.48 5.62
N GLY A 112 -2.36 -7.21 4.63
CA GLY A 112 -3.77 -7.48 4.46
C GLY A 112 -4.06 -8.35 3.24
N THR A 113 -5.33 -8.47 2.94
CA THR A 113 -5.82 -9.31 1.86
C THR A 113 -6.72 -8.50 0.94
N TRP A 114 -6.42 -8.51 -0.34
CA TRP A 114 -7.33 -8.09 -1.40
C TRP A 114 -8.26 -9.23 -1.77
N THR A 115 -9.54 -8.94 -1.84
CA THR A 115 -10.52 -9.80 -2.50
C THR A 115 -11.06 -9.08 -3.73
N SER A 116 -11.35 -9.82 -4.81
CA SER A 116 -11.85 -9.26 -6.05
C SER A 116 -12.45 -10.35 -6.93
N VAL A 117 -13.08 -9.93 -8.03
CA VAL A 117 -13.59 -10.83 -9.07
C VAL A 117 -12.91 -10.46 -10.38
N TYR A 118 -12.27 -11.43 -11.04
CA TYR A 118 -11.67 -11.21 -12.35
C TYR A 118 -12.76 -11.04 -13.42
N VAL A 119 -12.77 -9.89 -14.09
CA VAL A 119 -13.85 -9.49 -15.01
C VAL A 119 -14.08 -10.49 -16.15
N GLU A 120 -13.00 -11.01 -16.73
CA GLU A 120 -13.09 -11.87 -17.94
C GLU A 120 -13.77 -13.22 -17.66
N THR A 121 -13.54 -13.81 -16.47
CA THR A 121 -14.01 -15.19 -16.16
C THR A 121 -15.02 -15.25 -15.02
N GLY A 122 -15.16 -14.18 -14.23
CA GLY A 122 -15.93 -14.19 -13.00
C GLY A 122 -15.26 -14.94 -11.84
N GLN A 123 -13.97 -15.28 -11.97
CA GLN A 123 -13.23 -15.98 -10.91
C GLN A 123 -13.01 -15.07 -9.71
N GLU A 124 -13.39 -15.56 -8.53
CA GLU A 124 -13.08 -14.90 -7.25
C GLU A 124 -11.61 -15.09 -6.89
N LEU A 125 -10.98 -14.03 -6.41
CA LEU A 125 -9.60 -14.00 -5.98
C LEU A 125 -9.49 -13.57 -4.53
N SER A 126 -8.48 -14.11 -3.86
CA SER A 126 -8.04 -13.70 -2.53
C SER A 126 -6.52 -13.65 -2.53
N LEU A 127 -5.95 -12.46 -2.34
CA LEU A 127 -4.53 -12.20 -2.51
C LEU A 127 -3.96 -11.52 -1.26
N THR A 128 -3.16 -12.25 -0.48
CA THR A 128 -2.42 -11.67 0.65
C THR A 128 -1.30 -10.79 0.13
N SER A 129 -1.16 -9.60 0.72
CA SER A 129 -0.21 -8.61 0.28
C SER A 129 0.39 -7.82 1.43
N TYR A 130 1.53 -7.20 1.13
CA TYR A 130 2.17 -6.19 1.95
C TYR A 130 2.38 -4.95 1.10
N HIS A 131 2.13 -3.77 1.68
CA HIS A 131 2.35 -2.48 1.02
C HIS A 131 3.07 -1.52 1.96
N SER A 132 3.85 -0.60 1.39
CA SER A 132 4.47 0.49 2.12
C SER A 132 4.23 1.83 1.43
N PHE A 133 4.20 2.91 2.22
CA PHE A 133 3.98 4.26 1.73
C PHE A 133 4.83 5.24 2.51
N GLU A 134 5.61 6.05 1.79
CA GLU A 134 6.33 7.20 2.32
C GLU A 134 5.67 8.48 1.79
N PHE A 135 5.55 9.46 2.66
CA PHE A 135 4.81 10.69 2.36
C PHE A 135 5.68 11.93 2.48
N LYS A 136 5.44 12.87 1.59
CA LYS A 136 5.98 14.23 1.67
C LYS A 136 4.92 15.21 1.21
N ASP A 137 4.69 16.25 1.99
CA ASP A 137 3.71 17.30 1.69
C ASP A 137 2.30 16.76 1.37
N GLY A 138 1.92 15.64 2.01
CA GLY A 138 0.63 14.98 1.84
C GLY A 138 0.51 14.12 0.58
N LYS A 139 1.59 13.93 -0.17
CA LYS A 139 1.67 13.06 -1.35
C LYS A 139 2.51 11.82 -1.03
N ILE A 140 2.18 10.70 -1.68
CA ILE A 140 3.00 9.49 -1.68
C ILE A 140 4.17 9.72 -2.63
N ILE A 141 5.40 9.66 -2.10
CA ILE A 141 6.63 9.87 -2.85
C ILE A 141 7.40 8.58 -3.11
N ASN A 142 7.20 7.58 -2.25
CA ASN A 142 7.80 6.27 -2.38
C ASN A 142 6.83 5.23 -1.82
N GLY A 143 6.89 4.03 -2.35
CA GLY A 143 6.10 2.92 -1.86
C GLY A 143 6.41 1.63 -2.61
N GLY A 144 5.54 0.66 -2.41
CA GLY A 144 5.66 -0.60 -3.13
C GLY A 144 4.62 -1.61 -2.74
N ASP A 145 4.50 -2.60 -3.61
CA ASP A 145 3.59 -3.72 -3.51
C ASP A 145 4.39 -5.01 -3.45
N TRP A 146 4.05 -5.87 -2.50
CA TRP A 146 4.64 -7.20 -2.37
C TRP A 146 3.53 -8.23 -2.24
N PHE A 147 3.31 -8.96 -3.31
CA PHE A 147 2.38 -10.08 -3.41
C PHE A 147 2.79 -11.00 -4.56
N ASP A 148 2.23 -12.17 -4.63
CA ASP A 148 2.51 -13.12 -5.71
C ASP A 148 1.73 -12.75 -6.99
N LEU A 149 2.19 -11.71 -7.70
CA LEU A 149 1.60 -11.32 -8.98
C LEU A 149 1.65 -12.46 -10.00
N GLY A 150 2.76 -13.21 -10.05
CA GLY A 150 2.92 -14.32 -11.00
C GLY A 150 1.94 -15.44 -10.74
N GLY A 151 1.80 -15.88 -9.49
CA GLY A 151 0.82 -16.88 -9.08
C GLY A 151 -0.61 -16.41 -9.33
N MET A 152 -0.92 -15.17 -8.99
CA MET A 152 -2.23 -14.57 -9.26
C MET A 152 -2.56 -14.64 -10.77
N MET A 153 -1.70 -14.09 -11.63
CA MET A 153 -1.94 -14.09 -13.08
C MET A 153 -2.03 -15.49 -13.67
N ASN A 154 -1.21 -16.44 -13.21
CA ASN A 154 -1.27 -17.84 -13.66
C ASN A 154 -2.58 -18.51 -13.25
N SER A 155 -3.15 -18.15 -12.11
CA SER A 155 -4.42 -18.71 -11.66
C SER A 155 -5.62 -18.31 -12.52
N LEU A 156 -5.50 -17.19 -13.26
CA LEU A 156 -6.54 -16.66 -14.15
C LEU A 156 -6.54 -17.31 -15.53
N VAL A 157 -5.47 -18.03 -15.89
CA VAL A 157 -5.39 -18.73 -17.17
C VAL A 157 -6.21 -20.02 -17.05
N PRO A 158 -7.20 -20.27 -17.94
CA PRO A 158 -7.94 -21.53 -17.94
C PRO A 158 -7.00 -22.73 -18.06
N ALA A 159 -7.24 -23.77 -17.27
CA ALA A 159 -6.49 -25.01 -17.41
C ALA A 159 -6.58 -25.52 -18.86
N PRO A 160 -5.49 -26.08 -19.43
CA PRO A 160 -5.55 -26.68 -20.75
C PRO A 160 -6.67 -27.73 -20.79
N VAL A 161 -7.56 -27.65 -21.78
CA VAL A 161 -8.59 -28.66 -21.99
C VAL A 161 -7.89 -29.92 -22.45
N GLU A 162 -7.85 -30.96 -21.60
CA GLU A 162 -7.42 -32.29 -22.04
C GLU A 162 -8.41 -32.77 -23.12
N VAL A 163 -7.97 -32.79 -24.38
CA VAL A 163 -8.69 -33.44 -25.47
C VAL A 163 -8.55 -34.94 -25.24
N ILE A 164 -9.58 -35.54 -24.64
CA ILE A 164 -9.66 -37.02 -24.60
C ILE A 164 -9.95 -37.46 -26.01
N GLU A 165 -8.90 -37.88 -26.75
CA GLU A 165 -9.10 -38.62 -27.98
C GLU A 165 -9.80 -39.93 -27.66
N THR A 166 -11.08 -40.00 -27.93
CA THR A 166 -11.81 -41.28 -27.93
C THR A 166 -11.33 -42.09 -29.15
N GLU A 167 -10.41 -43.05 -28.90
CA GLU A 167 -10.11 -44.05 -29.90
C GLU A 167 -11.41 -44.78 -30.20
N THR A 168 -11.95 -44.52 -31.38
CA THR A 168 -12.99 -45.38 -31.98
C THR A 168 -12.34 -46.70 -32.33
N MET A 169 -12.59 -47.71 -31.48
CA MET A 169 -12.29 -49.10 -31.84
C MET A 169 -13.26 -49.54 -32.94
N GLU A 170 -12.73 -49.77 -34.13
CA GLU A 170 -13.40 -50.54 -35.21
C GLU A 170 -13.32 -52.04 -34.93
#